data_3c4eaa114ed75a6f3a7d8df179c5b5e8
#
_entry.id   3c4eaa114ed75a6f3a7d8df179c5b5e8
#
_cell.length_a   1.000
_cell.length_b   1.000
_cell.length_c   1.000
_cell.angle_alpha   90.00
_cell.angle_beta   90.00
_cell.angle_gamma   90.00
#
_symmetry.space_group_name_H-M   'P 1'
#
loop_
_entity.id
_entity.type
_entity.pdbx_description
1 polymer ?
#
loop_
_entity_poly.entity_id
_entity_poly.type
_entity_poly.pdbx_seq_one_letter_code
_entity_poly.pdbx_strand_id
1 'polypeptide(L)'
;MNSYTESTTDETTALHSFIPAPSSPSKAKTPKDVLVVSILFGILGLSALNSLGLIALTGAYLSLASQKPPTLVQLVGGKAITAISMENKARSPEIVKQFVTQQLLSLMTWTGEFPSDAQNGKPVLDPGVEVTSAQGLKKKITTIAWQASFGFSEDFRKGLLSSIAELTPTEVFSGGSKVILVPQSITAPEEIEKGKWKVNLVANLVTFSPSNQVGESVPFNKEIFIQAIDVPNLKADASPLEQAIFKVRASGLEIYAMRDLARTDLK
;
A
#
# COMPACT_ATOMS: atom_id res chain seq x y z
N MET A 1 -73.66 79.42 15.00
CA MET A 1 -75.09 79.25 15.28
C MET A 1 -75.23 77.99 16.06
N ASN A 2 -75.37 78.15 17.32
CA ASN A 2 -76.37 77.58 18.22
C ASN A 2 -76.35 76.04 18.28
N SER A 3 -76.44 75.39 19.35
CA SER A 3 -76.63 75.74 20.78
C SER A 3 -76.63 74.44 21.56
N TYR A 4 -75.98 74.41 22.70
CA TYR A 4 -76.53 73.95 23.99
C TYR A 4 -77.45 72.73 23.99
N THR A 5 -77.27 71.72 24.86
CA THR A 5 -77.43 71.78 26.35
C THR A 5 -76.98 70.40 26.87
N GLU A 6 -76.12 70.24 27.83
CA GLU A 6 -76.40 70.24 29.26
C GLU A 6 -77.42 69.23 29.76
N SER A 7 -76.98 68.26 30.59
CA SER A 7 -77.54 67.94 31.89
C SER A 7 -76.97 66.62 32.38
N THR A 8 -76.08 66.66 33.32
CA THR A 8 -76.16 66.41 34.79
C THR A 8 -76.69 65.08 35.27
N THR A 9 -75.84 64.55 36.17
CA THR A 9 -76.12 63.68 37.34
C THR A 9 -76.59 62.24 37.03
N ASP A 10 -75.91 61.21 37.50
CA ASP A 10 -75.88 60.86 38.94
C ASP A 10 -74.72 59.89 39.27
N GLU A 11 -74.05 60.27 40.34
CA GLU A 11 -73.25 59.33 41.11
C GLU A 11 -74.21 58.33 41.73
N THR A 12 -73.91 57.11 41.71
CA THR A 12 -73.89 56.22 42.91
C THR A 12 -73.60 54.77 42.55
N THR A 13 -72.59 54.31 43.22
CA THR A 13 -72.56 52.99 43.84
C THR A 13 -72.61 51.75 42.92
N ALA A 14 -71.49 51.12 42.74
CA ALA A 14 -71.36 49.76 43.23
C ALA A 14 -69.88 49.26 43.08
N LEU A 15 -69.16 49.33 44.12
CA LEU A 15 -68.05 48.40 44.39
C LEU A 15 -68.63 46.95 44.28
N HIS A 16 -68.55 46.35 43.12
CA HIS A 16 -68.68 44.91 43.04
C HIS A 16 -67.28 44.28 43.02
N SER A 17 -66.95 43.78 44.15
CA SER A 17 -65.88 42.87 44.48
C SER A 17 -65.46 42.02 43.33
N PHE A 18 -64.20 42.21 42.90
CA PHE A 18 -63.48 41.21 42.12
C PHE A 18 -63.25 39.94 43.03
N ILE A 19 -64.17 39.01 42.98
CA ILE A 19 -63.93 37.67 43.49
C ILE A 19 -63.33 36.92 42.39
N PRO A 20 -62.04 36.52 42.47
CA PRO A 20 -61.51 35.57 41.48
C PRO A 20 -62.30 34.25 41.63
N ALA A 21 -62.80 33.74 40.49
CA ALA A 21 -63.45 32.42 40.44
C ALA A 21 -62.56 31.39 41.07
N PRO A 22 -63.10 30.46 41.83
CA PRO A 22 -62.30 29.41 42.41
C PRO A 22 -61.65 28.60 41.29
N SER A 23 -60.33 28.55 41.26
CA SER A 23 -59.56 27.64 40.45
C SER A 23 -60.11 26.22 40.65
N SER A 24 -60.55 25.58 39.59
CA SER A 24 -60.99 24.20 39.62
C SER A 24 -59.92 23.36 40.33
N PRO A 25 -60.28 22.50 41.27
CA PRO A 25 -59.29 21.68 41.96
C PRO A 25 -58.59 20.79 40.95
N SER A 26 -57.31 21.01 40.79
CA SER A 26 -56.44 20.06 40.10
C SER A 26 -56.75 18.69 40.67
N LYS A 27 -57.31 17.80 39.82
CA LYS A 27 -57.56 16.40 40.25
C LYS A 27 -56.22 15.83 40.75
N ALA A 28 -56.15 15.65 42.06
CA ALA A 28 -55.01 14.97 42.68
C ALA A 28 -54.93 13.57 42.04
N LYS A 29 -53.79 13.31 41.36
CA LYS A 29 -53.53 12.02 40.71
C LYS A 29 -53.65 10.96 41.77
N THR A 30 -54.55 9.99 41.56
CA THR A 30 -54.70 8.85 42.46
C THR A 30 -53.40 8.03 42.49
N PRO A 31 -53.05 7.37 43.61
CA PRO A 31 -51.82 6.60 43.68
C PRO A 31 -51.73 5.52 42.57
N LYS A 32 -52.85 5.09 42.03
CA LYS A 32 -52.94 4.14 40.90
C LYS A 32 -52.47 4.81 39.59
N ASP A 33 -52.79 6.08 39.34
CA ASP A 33 -52.38 6.80 38.13
C ASP A 33 -50.86 7.03 38.13
N VAL A 34 -50.29 7.34 39.28
CA VAL A 34 -48.83 7.50 39.43
C VAL A 34 -48.10 6.17 39.16
N LEU A 35 -48.65 5.07 39.65
CA LEU A 35 -48.08 3.73 39.45
C LEU A 35 -48.13 3.32 37.97
N VAL A 36 -49.22 3.54 37.27
CA VAL A 36 -49.33 3.25 35.82
C VAL A 36 -48.36 4.09 35.00
N VAL A 37 -48.23 5.40 35.31
CA VAL A 37 -47.28 6.27 34.63
C VAL A 37 -45.82 5.82 34.88
N SER A 38 -45.48 5.41 36.09
CA SER A 38 -44.14 4.90 36.43
C SER A 38 -43.82 3.61 35.69
N ILE A 39 -44.76 2.70 35.54
CA ILE A 39 -44.61 1.45 34.79
C ILE A 39 -44.41 1.78 33.29
N LEU A 40 -45.19 2.72 32.73
CA LEU A 40 -45.06 3.15 31.35
C LEU A 40 -43.67 3.77 31.04
N PHE A 41 -43.16 4.62 31.91
CA PHE A 41 -41.81 5.15 31.81
C PHE A 41 -40.74 4.06 31.95
N GLY A 42 -40.94 3.10 32.83
CA GLY A 42 -40.07 1.93 32.97
C GLY A 42 -40.00 1.09 31.68
N ILE A 43 -41.13 0.81 31.07
CA ILE A 43 -41.22 0.08 29.79
C ILE A 43 -40.58 0.86 28.69
N LEU A 44 -40.83 2.16 28.61
CA LEU A 44 -40.24 3.04 27.60
C LEU A 44 -38.69 3.12 27.74
N GLY A 45 -38.21 3.27 28.96
CA GLY A 45 -36.76 3.24 29.26
C GLY A 45 -36.10 1.91 28.89
N LEU A 46 -36.74 0.79 29.22
CA LEU A 46 -36.26 -0.56 28.88
C LEU A 46 -36.26 -0.78 27.37
N SER A 47 -37.30 -0.30 26.68
CA SER A 47 -37.39 -0.38 25.23
C SER A 47 -36.29 0.45 24.54
N ALA A 48 -36.02 1.66 25.03
CA ALA A 48 -34.95 2.50 24.53
C ALA A 48 -33.56 1.88 24.74
N LEU A 49 -33.33 1.28 25.93
CA LEU A 49 -32.08 0.59 26.22
C LEU A 49 -31.88 -0.63 25.33
N ASN A 50 -32.95 -1.39 25.07
CA ASN A 50 -32.90 -2.54 24.16
C ASN A 50 -32.63 -2.13 22.71
N SER A 51 -33.24 -1.04 22.26
CA SER A 51 -32.99 -0.49 20.93
C SER A 51 -31.53 0.00 20.77
N LEU A 52 -30.97 0.66 21.76
CA LEU A 52 -29.55 1.05 21.80
C LEU A 52 -28.63 -0.17 21.75
N GLY A 53 -28.96 -1.21 22.51
CA GLY A 53 -28.23 -2.50 22.48
C GLY A 53 -28.24 -3.16 21.10
N LEU A 54 -29.40 -3.16 20.43
CA LEU A 54 -29.50 -3.69 19.06
C LEU A 54 -28.70 -2.89 18.04
N ILE A 55 -28.69 -1.56 18.13
CA ILE A 55 -27.88 -0.69 17.26
C ILE A 55 -26.39 -0.98 17.48
N ALA A 56 -25.94 -1.06 18.73
CA ALA A 56 -24.54 -1.38 19.05
C ALA A 56 -24.15 -2.77 18.55
N LEU A 57 -25.01 -3.77 18.73
CA LEU A 57 -24.78 -5.15 18.28
C LEU A 57 -24.72 -5.22 16.74
N THR A 58 -25.61 -4.51 16.04
CA THR A 58 -25.61 -4.44 14.59
C THR A 58 -24.34 -3.76 14.08
N GLY A 59 -23.90 -2.67 14.72
CA GLY A 59 -22.63 -2.01 14.38
C GLY A 59 -21.43 -2.95 14.58
N ALA A 60 -21.37 -3.67 15.70
CA ALA A 60 -20.34 -4.66 15.97
C ALA A 60 -20.35 -5.82 14.96
N TYR A 61 -21.54 -6.31 14.61
CA TYR A 61 -21.70 -7.37 13.60
C TYR A 61 -21.23 -6.91 12.20
N LEU A 62 -21.62 -5.71 11.77
CA LEU A 62 -21.16 -5.13 10.48
C LEU A 62 -19.65 -4.94 10.47
N SER A 63 -19.07 -4.48 11.58
CA SER A 63 -17.61 -4.36 11.73
C SER A 63 -16.92 -5.73 11.64
N LEU A 64 -17.47 -6.75 12.26
CA LEU A 64 -16.92 -8.11 12.23
C LEU A 64 -17.10 -8.75 10.84
N ALA A 65 -18.25 -8.55 10.21
CA ALA A 65 -18.57 -9.08 8.89
C ALA A 65 -17.73 -8.39 7.77
N SER A 66 -17.25 -7.18 7.99
CA SER A 66 -16.37 -6.47 7.07
C SER A 66 -14.90 -6.92 7.19
N GLN A 67 -14.53 -7.64 8.23
CA GLN A 67 -13.20 -8.22 8.35
C GLN A 67 -13.08 -9.42 7.40
N LYS A 68 -12.13 -9.33 6.49
CA LYS A 68 -11.82 -10.46 5.60
C LYS A 68 -11.37 -11.63 6.47
N PRO A 69 -11.97 -12.82 6.32
CA PRO A 69 -11.55 -14.00 7.09
C PRO A 69 -10.07 -14.29 6.80
N PRO A 70 -9.28 -14.72 7.80
CA PRO A 70 -7.92 -15.15 7.58
C PRO A 70 -7.91 -16.29 6.57
N THR A 71 -7.23 -16.11 5.46
CA THR A 71 -7.07 -17.14 4.43
C THR A 71 -6.02 -18.13 4.91
N LEU A 72 -6.41 -19.39 5.09
CA LEU A 72 -5.46 -20.48 5.26
C LEU A 72 -4.80 -20.77 3.91
N VAL A 73 -3.49 -20.50 3.80
CA VAL A 73 -2.72 -20.86 2.64
C VAL A 73 -1.96 -22.16 2.94
N GLN A 74 -2.29 -23.21 2.18
CA GLN A 74 -1.56 -24.47 2.25
C GLN A 74 -0.35 -24.39 1.31
N LEU A 75 0.84 -24.45 1.87
CA LEU A 75 2.08 -24.50 1.09
C LEU A 75 2.27 -25.90 0.49
N VAL A 76 2.92 -25.95 -0.68
CA VAL A 76 3.32 -27.18 -1.37
C VAL A 76 4.36 -27.97 -0.54
N GLY A 77 4.07 -28.39 0.60
CA GLY A 77 4.95 -29.06 1.56
C GLY A 77 4.20 -29.48 2.82
N GLY A 78 2.85 -29.36 2.78
CA GLY A 78 1.99 -29.83 3.86
C GLY A 78 1.95 -28.93 5.11
N LYS A 79 2.65 -27.77 5.11
CA LYS A 79 2.58 -26.79 6.18
C LYS A 79 1.45 -25.80 5.91
N ALA A 80 0.53 -25.67 6.84
CA ALA A 80 -0.50 -24.62 6.83
C ALA A 80 0.05 -23.38 7.54
N ILE A 81 -0.01 -22.22 6.90
CA ILE A 81 0.27 -20.94 7.53
C ILE A 81 -0.99 -20.10 7.54
N THR A 82 -1.21 -19.40 8.64
CA THR A 82 -2.29 -18.43 8.74
C THR A 82 -1.86 -17.16 8.02
N ALA A 83 -2.51 -16.83 6.91
CA ALA A 83 -2.29 -15.57 6.24
C ALA A 83 -3.15 -14.50 6.93
N ILE A 84 -2.50 -13.46 7.42
CA ILE A 84 -3.19 -12.27 7.91
C ILE A 84 -3.51 -11.39 6.71
N SER A 85 -4.77 -10.94 6.61
CA SER A 85 -5.16 -9.99 5.58
C SER A 85 -4.45 -8.66 5.85
N MET A 86 -3.43 -8.35 5.07
CA MET A 86 -2.79 -7.02 5.06
C MET A 86 -3.58 -6.08 4.14
N GLU A 87 -3.51 -4.78 4.42
CA GLU A 87 -3.98 -3.78 3.45
C GLU A 87 -3.30 -4.01 2.10
N ASN A 88 -4.04 -3.79 1.01
CA ASN A 88 -3.59 -4.14 -0.36
C ASN A 88 -2.23 -3.54 -0.73
N LYS A 89 -1.86 -2.39 -0.15
CA LYS A 89 -0.59 -1.69 -0.42
C LYS A 89 0.45 -1.83 0.70
N ALA A 90 0.14 -2.51 1.81
CA ALA A 90 1.11 -2.70 2.89
C ALA A 90 2.12 -3.80 2.52
N ARG A 91 3.40 -3.55 2.77
CA ARG A 91 4.49 -4.53 2.64
C ARG A 91 5.40 -4.42 3.85
N SER A 92 5.93 -5.56 4.31
CA SER A 92 6.90 -5.50 5.40
C SER A 92 8.23 -4.91 4.90
N PRO A 93 8.98 -4.22 5.77
CA PRO A 93 10.29 -3.67 5.42
C PRO A 93 11.26 -4.73 4.86
N GLU A 94 11.19 -5.96 5.36
CA GLU A 94 12.03 -7.07 4.93
C GLU A 94 11.74 -7.47 3.47
N ILE A 95 10.45 -7.53 3.09
CA ILE A 95 10.05 -7.84 1.71
C ILE A 95 10.52 -6.75 0.76
N VAL A 96 10.37 -5.47 1.13
CA VAL A 96 10.84 -4.35 0.30
C VAL A 96 12.35 -4.41 0.13
N LYS A 97 13.10 -4.62 1.23
CA LYS A 97 14.56 -4.73 1.20
C LYS A 97 15.03 -5.91 0.36
N GLN A 98 14.43 -7.09 0.55
CA GLN A 98 14.76 -8.30 -0.21
C GLN A 98 14.48 -8.11 -1.71
N PHE A 99 13.32 -7.53 -2.05
CA PHE A 99 12.96 -7.23 -3.43
C PHE A 99 14.00 -6.33 -4.10
N VAL A 100 14.34 -5.20 -3.48
CA VAL A 100 15.34 -4.26 -4.03
C VAL A 100 16.69 -4.94 -4.22
N THR A 101 17.15 -5.67 -3.20
CA THR A 101 18.45 -6.36 -3.26
C THR A 101 18.48 -7.37 -4.42
N GLN A 102 17.49 -8.24 -4.47
CA GLN A 102 17.44 -9.28 -5.52
C GLN A 102 17.28 -8.67 -6.90
N GLN A 103 16.46 -7.63 -7.01
CA GLN A 103 16.19 -6.96 -8.28
C GLN A 103 17.45 -6.30 -8.85
N LEU A 104 18.21 -5.60 -8.00
CA LEU A 104 19.45 -4.94 -8.44
C LEU A 104 20.59 -5.93 -8.68
N LEU A 105 20.70 -6.99 -7.88
CA LEU A 105 21.66 -8.07 -8.15
C LEU A 105 21.41 -8.69 -9.53
N SER A 106 20.14 -9.02 -9.84
CA SER A 106 19.79 -9.61 -11.14
C SER A 106 19.99 -8.65 -12.30
N LEU A 107 19.75 -7.34 -12.08
CA LEU A 107 19.90 -6.31 -13.12
C LEU A 107 21.35 -5.99 -13.43
N MET A 108 22.21 -5.94 -12.41
CA MET A 108 23.57 -5.36 -12.49
C MET A 108 24.68 -6.42 -12.39
N THR A 109 24.36 -7.73 -12.33
CA THR A 109 25.35 -8.79 -12.38
C THR A 109 25.30 -9.48 -13.74
N TRP A 110 26.38 -9.35 -14.49
CA TRP A 110 26.49 -9.85 -15.87
C TRP A 110 27.64 -10.84 -15.97
N THR A 111 27.34 -12.13 -15.90
CA THR A 111 28.33 -13.20 -16.00
C THR A 111 28.49 -13.71 -17.43
N GLY A 112 27.53 -13.43 -18.29
CA GLY A 112 27.48 -13.96 -19.66
C GLY A 112 27.18 -15.46 -19.73
N GLU A 113 26.79 -16.06 -18.63
CA GLU A 113 26.48 -17.49 -18.53
C GLU A 113 25.08 -17.66 -17.96
N PHE A 114 24.34 -18.63 -18.50
CA PHE A 114 23.13 -19.13 -17.83
C PHE A 114 23.51 -20.10 -16.71
N PRO A 115 22.80 -20.08 -15.57
CA PRO A 115 22.88 -21.20 -14.63
C PRO A 115 22.45 -22.45 -15.39
N SER A 116 23.39 -23.37 -15.65
CA SER A 116 23.10 -24.59 -16.36
C SER A 116 22.11 -25.44 -15.58
N ASP A 117 21.02 -25.89 -16.22
CA ASP A 117 20.28 -27.03 -15.72
C ASP A 117 21.25 -28.18 -15.51
N ALA A 118 21.23 -28.75 -14.33
CA ALA A 118 22.26 -29.67 -13.79
C ALA A 118 22.53 -30.97 -14.58
N GLN A 119 22.01 -31.14 -15.79
CA GLN A 119 22.17 -32.35 -16.57
C GLN A 119 23.52 -32.48 -17.25
N ASN A 120 24.28 -31.40 -17.48
CA ASN A 120 25.59 -31.49 -18.17
C ASN A 120 26.74 -30.69 -17.54
N GLY A 121 26.52 -29.95 -16.45
CA GLY A 121 27.59 -29.28 -15.69
C GLY A 121 28.44 -28.24 -16.43
N LYS A 122 28.12 -27.91 -17.68
CA LYS A 122 28.84 -26.92 -18.48
C LYS A 122 28.02 -25.62 -18.50
N PRO A 123 28.62 -24.46 -18.22
CA PRO A 123 27.95 -23.17 -18.35
C PRO A 123 27.54 -22.97 -19.83
N VAL A 124 26.29 -22.53 -20.03
CA VAL A 124 25.77 -22.13 -21.34
C VAL A 124 25.92 -20.63 -21.47
N LEU A 125 26.54 -20.19 -22.57
CA LEU A 125 26.67 -18.73 -22.80
C LEU A 125 25.30 -18.10 -23.03
N ASP A 126 25.11 -16.91 -22.43
CA ASP A 126 23.90 -16.11 -22.60
C ASP A 126 23.92 -15.48 -24.01
N PRO A 127 22.93 -15.77 -24.89
CA PRO A 127 22.85 -15.17 -26.22
C PRO A 127 22.62 -13.64 -26.14
N GLY A 128 22.14 -13.15 -24.98
CA GLY A 128 21.74 -11.79 -24.75
C GLY A 128 20.44 -11.40 -25.47
N VAL A 129 19.87 -10.28 -25.04
CA VAL A 129 18.68 -9.68 -25.64
C VAL A 129 19.07 -8.36 -26.29
N GLU A 130 18.70 -8.17 -27.56
CA GLU A 130 18.94 -6.91 -28.27
C GLU A 130 18.01 -5.81 -27.74
N VAL A 131 18.58 -4.66 -27.44
CA VAL A 131 17.87 -3.44 -27.06
C VAL A 131 18.42 -2.27 -27.82
N THR A 132 17.59 -1.24 -28.04
CA THR A 132 18.02 -0.01 -28.70
C THR A 132 18.59 0.94 -27.66
N SER A 133 19.82 1.35 -27.83
CA SER A 133 20.50 2.35 -26.97
C SER A 133 19.93 3.77 -27.18
N ALA A 134 20.33 4.70 -26.33
CA ALA A 134 19.93 6.11 -26.44
C ALA A 134 20.38 6.75 -27.77
N GLN A 135 21.48 6.25 -28.34
CA GLN A 135 22.01 6.70 -29.63
C GLN A 135 21.36 6.00 -30.84
N GLY A 136 20.34 5.15 -30.61
CA GLY A 136 19.66 4.38 -31.67
C GLY A 136 20.45 3.14 -32.15
N LEU A 137 21.56 2.78 -31.50
CA LEU A 137 22.35 1.61 -31.83
C LEU A 137 21.76 0.36 -31.16
N LYS A 138 21.81 -0.76 -31.87
CA LYS A 138 21.47 -2.07 -31.31
C LYS A 138 22.63 -2.56 -30.45
N LYS A 139 22.37 -2.77 -29.17
CA LYS A 139 23.29 -3.36 -28.20
C LYS A 139 22.64 -4.54 -27.51
N LYS A 140 23.41 -5.38 -26.85
CA LYS A 140 22.92 -6.52 -26.09
C LYS A 140 23.00 -6.27 -24.59
N ILE A 141 22.02 -6.77 -23.87
CA ILE A 141 22.04 -6.92 -22.40
C ILE A 141 21.87 -8.39 -22.07
N THR A 142 22.27 -8.81 -20.86
CA THR A 142 22.08 -10.21 -20.45
C THR A 142 20.60 -10.54 -20.32
N THR A 143 20.24 -11.78 -20.60
CA THR A 143 18.85 -12.26 -20.51
C THR A 143 18.31 -12.10 -19.09
N ILE A 144 19.16 -12.30 -18.06
CA ILE A 144 18.77 -12.12 -16.65
C ILE A 144 18.49 -10.65 -16.38
N ALA A 145 19.32 -9.73 -16.85
CA ALA A 145 19.09 -8.28 -16.69
C ALA A 145 17.80 -7.84 -17.40
N TRP A 146 17.55 -8.38 -18.60
CA TRP A 146 16.31 -8.11 -19.31
C TRP A 146 15.07 -8.62 -18.54
N GLN A 147 15.12 -9.84 -18.00
CA GLN A 147 14.04 -10.36 -17.14
C GLN A 147 13.86 -9.53 -15.88
N ALA A 148 14.96 -9.16 -15.21
CA ALA A 148 14.91 -8.30 -14.03
C ALA A 148 14.28 -6.94 -14.34
N SER A 149 14.43 -6.42 -15.56
CA SER A 149 13.83 -5.14 -15.93
C SER A 149 12.31 -5.08 -15.76
N PHE A 150 11.61 -6.20 -15.74
CA PHE A 150 10.17 -6.25 -15.49
C PHE A 150 9.77 -5.92 -14.05
N GLY A 151 10.71 -5.83 -13.12
CA GLY A 151 10.49 -5.32 -11.75
C GLY A 151 10.52 -3.79 -11.66
N PHE A 152 10.65 -3.11 -12.80
CA PHE A 152 10.62 -1.67 -12.89
C PHE A 152 9.33 -1.19 -13.56
N SER A 153 8.89 0.02 -13.23
CA SER A 153 7.72 0.62 -13.89
C SER A 153 8.00 0.76 -15.39
N GLU A 154 6.94 0.68 -16.20
CA GLU A 154 7.05 0.72 -17.66
C GLU A 154 7.76 1.98 -18.15
N ASP A 155 7.42 3.12 -17.56
CA ASP A 155 8.00 4.42 -17.95
C ASP A 155 9.50 4.48 -17.65
N PHE A 156 9.90 3.99 -16.48
CA PHE A 156 11.31 3.99 -16.07
C PHE A 156 12.13 2.93 -16.83
N ARG A 157 11.53 1.78 -17.13
CA ARG A 157 12.19 0.63 -17.74
C ARG A 157 12.82 0.94 -19.10
N LYS A 158 12.17 1.75 -19.94
CA LYS A 158 12.67 2.10 -21.28
C LYS A 158 14.03 2.78 -21.21
N GLY A 159 14.13 3.81 -20.38
CA GLY A 159 15.40 4.54 -20.19
C GLY A 159 16.45 3.67 -19.49
N LEU A 160 16.04 2.87 -18.52
CA LEU A 160 16.91 1.94 -17.80
C LEU A 160 17.56 0.93 -18.75
N LEU A 161 16.78 0.26 -19.60
CA LEU A 161 17.31 -0.73 -20.54
C LEU A 161 18.34 -0.13 -21.49
N SER A 162 18.09 1.09 -21.95
CA SER A 162 19.04 1.84 -22.76
C SER A 162 20.35 2.12 -22.02
N SER A 163 20.27 2.53 -20.76
CA SER A 163 21.45 2.79 -19.91
C SER A 163 22.21 1.50 -19.59
N ILE A 164 21.52 0.39 -19.31
CA ILE A 164 22.16 -0.91 -19.09
C ILE A 164 22.89 -1.38 -20.35
N ALA A 165 22.30 -1.18 -21.52
CA ALA A 165 22.92 -1.54 -22.79
C ALA A 165 24.22 -0.77 -23.09
N GLU A 166 24.31 0.49 -22.64
CA GLU A 166 25.55 1.29 -22.72
C GLU A 166 26.62 0.77 -21.76
N LEU A 167 26.23 0.32 -20.58
CA LEU A 167 27.13 -0.14 -19.52
C LEU A 167 27.61 -1.59 -19.71
N THR A 168 26.86 -2.43 -20.44
CA THR A 168 27.18 -3.85 -20.60
C THR A 168 28.35 -4.05 -21.57
N PRO A 169 29.51 -4.56 -21.12
CA PRO A 169 30.63 -4.86 -22.02
C PRO A 169 30.26 -5.97 -23.01
N THR A 170 30.66 -5.82 -24.27
CA THR A 170 30.39 -6.83 -25.31
C THR A 170 31.07 -8.17 -25.02
N GLU A 171 32.20 -8.14 -24.33
CA GLU A 171 33.00 -9.30 -23.95
C GLU A 171 32.30 -10.21 -22.96
N VAL A 172 31.25 -9.73 -22.28
CA VAL A 172 30.41 -10.54 -21.37
C VAL A 172 29.82 -11.74 -22.14
N PHE A 173 29.34 -11.53 -23.36
CA PHE A 173 28.68 -12.56 -24.17
C PHE A 173 29.62 -13.61 -24.76
N SER A 174 30.93 -13.34 -24.72
CA SER A 174 31.98 -14.30 -25.10
C SER A 174 32.69 -14.93 -23.92
N GLY A 175 32.25 -14.61 -22.66
CA GLY A 175 32.92 -15.05 -21.44
C GLY A 175 34.23 -14.32 -21.15
N GLY A 176 34.57 -13.27 -21.92
CA GLY A 176 35.79 -12.48 -21.77
C GLY A 176 35.73 -11.44 -20.64
N SER A 177 34.57 -11.11 -20.15
CA SER A 177 34.40 -10.19 -19.03
C SER A 177 33.22 -10.60 -18.16
N LYS A 178 33.29 -10.24 -16.87
CA LYS A 178 32.17 -10.44 -15.91
C LYS A 178 32.03 -9.17 -15.08
N VAL A 179 30.80 -8.76 -14.85
CA VAL A 179 30.47 -7.63 -13.97
C VAL A 179 29.62 -8.16 -12.83
N ILE A 180 29.98 -7.82 -11.60
CA ILE A 180 29.30 -8.28 -10.40
C ILE A 180 28.94 -7.06 -9.56
N LEU A 181 27.66 -6.94 -9.17
CA LEU A 181 27.22 -6.00 -8.17
C LEU A 181 27.54 -6.56 -6.79
N VAL A 182 28.32 -5.81 -5.99
CA VAL A 182 28.68 -6.16 -4.62
C VAL A 182 28.01 -5.15 -3.67
N PRO A 183 26.85 -5.48 -3.10
CA PRO A 183 26.22 -4.63 -2.10
C PRO A 183 27.07 -4.57 -0.84
N GLN A 184 27.25 -3.35 -0.30
CA GLN A 184 27.94 -3.12 0.98
C GLN A 184 26.94 -2.84 2.08
N SER A 185 25.97 -1.97 1.82
CA SER A 185 24.90 -1.69 2.75
C SER A 185 23.60 -1.33 2.02
N ILE A 186 22.49 -1.61 2.68
CA ILE A 186 21.15 -1.22 2.25
C ILE A 186 20.37 -0.75 3.47
N THR A 187 19.81 0.47 3.39
CA THR A 187 19.05 1.04 4.51
C THR A 187 17.73 0.32 4.74
N ALA A 188 17.15 0.50 5.92
CA ALA A 188 15.76 0.16 6.12
C ALA A 188 14.88 1.00 5.16
N PRO A 189 13.80 0.41 4.60
CA PRO A 189 12.86 1.15 3.79
C PRO A 189 12.19 2.25 4.60
N GLU A 190 12.24 3.47 4.08
CA GLU A 190 11.53 4.64 4.60
C GLU A 190 10.25 4.81 3.81
N GLU A 191 9.09 4.73 4.47
CA GLU A 191 7.80 4.98 3.81
C GLU A 191 7.63 6.48 3.60
N ILE A 192 7.59 6.92 2.33
CA ILE A 192 7.45 8.32 1.94
C ILE A 192 6.00 8.69 1.64
N GLU A 193 5.20 7.70 1.28
CA GLU A 193 3.76 7.79 1.03
C GLU A 193 3.17 6.39 1.22
N LYS A 194 1.88 6.28 1.52
CA LYS A 194 1.21 4.99 1.68
C LYS A 194 1.43 4.07 0.48
N GLY A 195 2.18 2.99 0.71
CA GLY A 195 2.57 2.02 -0.32
C GLY A 195 3.71 2.47 -1.22
N LYS A 196 4.48 3.48 -0.82
CA LYS A 196 5.70 3.92 -1.50
C LYS A 196 6.85 4.06 -0.52
N TRP A 197 8.00 3.56 -0.89
CA TRP A 197 9.18 3.55 -0.05
C TRP A 197 10.40 4.08 -0.79
N LYS A 198 11.36 4.52 0.00
CA LYS A 198 12.69 4.90 -0.41
C LYS A 198 13.71 4.02 0.30
N VAL A 199 14.72 3.56 -0.43
CA VAL A 199 15.82 2.74 0.08
C VAL A 199 17.12 3.27 -0.49
N ASN A 200 18.16 3.40 0.33
CA ASN A 200 19.51 3.75 -0.13
C ASN A 200 20.37 2.48 -0.20
N LEU A 201 21.01 2.28 -1.32
CA LEU A 201 21.98 1.23 -1.56
C LEU A 201 23.35 1.82 -1.74
N VAL A 202 24.32 1.31 -0.98
CA VAL A 202 25.77 1.51 -1.19
C VAL A 202 26.33 0.20 -1.72
N ALA A 203 26.90 0.23 -2.90
CA ALA A 203 27.43 -0.95 -3.58
C ALA A 203 28.59 -0.58 -4.49
N ASN A 204 29.30 -1.60 -4.95
CA ASN A 204 30.31 -1.48 -6.01
C ASN A 204 29.94 -2.39 -7.18
N LEU A 205 30.18 -1.91 -8.39
CA LEU A 205 30.26 -2.73 -9.59
C LEU A 205 31.72 -3.16 -9.78
N VAL A 206 31.98 -4.46 -9.77
CA VAL A 206 33.34 -5.00 -9.96
C VAL A 206 33.38 -5.69 -11.31
N THR A 207 34.26 -5.19 -12.18
CA THR A 207 34.48 -5.73 -13.54
C THR A 207 35.72 -6.58 -13.57
N PHE A 208 35.60 -7.85 -13.92
CA PHE A 208 36.70 -8.78 -14.10
C PHE A 208 36.94 -8.99 -15.61
N SER A 209 38.22 -9.09 -15.99
CA SER A 209 38.64 -9.41 -17.36
C SER A 209 39.83 -10.37 -17.32
N PRO A 210 40.19 -11.04 -18.44
CA PRO A 210 41.36 -11.91 -18.49
C PRO A 210 42.67 -11.18 -18.14
N SER A 211 42.75 -9.88 -18.43
CA SER A 211 43.91 -9.05 -18.11
C SER A 211 43.90 -8.49 -16.67
N ASN A 212 42.74 -8.50 -16.02
CA ASN A 212 42.56 -8.03 -14.64
C ASN A 212 41.62 -8.95 -13.86
N GLN A 213 42.21 -9.98 -13.22
CA GLN A 213 41.48 -10.96 -12.39
C GLN A 213 41.21 -10.46 -10.97
N VAL A 214 41.89 -9.37 -10.54
CA VAL A 214 41.58 -8.72 -9.25
C VAL A 214 40.27 -7.95 -9.33
N GLY A 215 39.95 -7.45 -10.50
CA GLY A 215 38.74 -6.69 -10.78
C GLY A 215 38.95 -5.18 -10.59
N GLU A 216 38.24 -4.41 -11.39
CA GLU A 216 38.12 -2.97 -11.29
C GLU A 216 36.81 -2.62 -10.61
N SER A 217 36.87 -1.85 -9.53
CA SER A 217 35.70 -1.51 -8.71
C SER A 217 35.28 -0.07 -8.94
N VAL A 218 34.01 0.12 -9.30
CA VAL A 218 33.37 1.42 -9.47
C VAL A 218 32.21 1.55 -8.49
N PRO A 219 32.12 2.66 -7.73
CA PRO A 219 30.98 2.88 -6.81
C PRO A 219 29.64 2.91 -7.56
N PHE A 220 28.66 2.20 -7.00
CA PHE A 220 27.27 2.15 -7.47
C PHE A 220 26.34 2.45 -6.29
N ASN A 221 26.27 3.73 -5.93
CA ASN A 221 25.49 4.20 -4.79
C ASN A 221 24.20 4.81 -5.31
N LYS A 222 23.05 4.23 -4.93
CA LYS A 222 21.75 4.60 -5.48
C LYS A 222 20.71 4.83 -4.39
N GLU A 223 19.88 5.82 -4.60
CA GLU A 223 18.61 6.00 -3.93
C GLU A 223 17.51 5.43 -4.83
N ILE A 224 16.71 4.53 -4.28
CA ILE A 224 15.77 3.69 -5.02
C ILE A 224 14.39 3.95 -4.49
N PHE A 225 13.44 4.20 -5.39
CA PHE A 225 12.05 4.47 -5.08
C PHE A 225 11.17 3.30 -5.52
N ILE A 226 10.41 2.76 -4.59
CA ILE A 226 9.63 1.54 -4.75
C ILE A 226 8.16 1.86 -4.48
N GLN A 227 7.27 1.22 -5.22
CA GLN A 227 5.84 1.29 -4.96
C GLN A 227 5.18 -0.09 -4.97
N ALA A 228 4.09 -0.21 -4.19
CA ALA A 228 3.24 -1.38 -4.21
C ALA A 228 2.37 -1.39 -5.46
N ILE A 229 2.32 -2.55 -6.09
CA ILE A 229 1.45 -2.84 -7.24
C ILE A 229 0.57 -4.04 -6.93
N ASP A 230 -0.47 -4.24 -7.72
CA ASP A 230 -1.24 -5.48 -7.67
C ASP A 230 -0.40 -6.64 -8.18
N VAL A 231 -0.45 -7.75 -7.45
CA VAL A 231 0.24 -8.98 -7.88
C VAL A 231 -0.43 -9.49 -9.16
N PRO A 232 0.32 -9.69 -10.25
CA PRO A 232 -0.25 -10.22 -11.46
C PRO A 232 -0.81 -11.63 -11.25
N ASN A 233 -1.84 -11.98 -11.99
CA ASN A 233 -2.43 -13.31 -11.93
C ASN A 233 -1.73 -14.22 -12.94
N LEU A 234 -1.14 -15.35 -12.48
CA LEU A 234 -0.50 -16.32 -13.35
C LEU A 234 -1.52 -17.34 -13.83
N LYS A 235 -1.70 -17.44 -15.14
CA LYS A 235 -2.53 -18.47 -15.75
C LYS A 235 -1.83 -19.83 -15.76
N ALA A 236 -2.60 -20.92 -15.77
CA ALA A 236 -2.05 -22.28 -15.78
C ALA A 236 -1.25 -22.58 -17.06
N ASP A 237 -1.59 -21.93 -18.18
CA ASP A 237 -0.98 -22.06 -19.51
C ASP A 237 -0.02 -20.92 -19.85
N ALA A 238 0.47 -20.20 -18.81
CA ALA A 238 1.35 -19.05 -19.00
C ALA A 238 2.65 -19.43 -19.73
N SER A 239 3.02 -18.61 -20.71
CA SER A 239 4.28 -18.72 -21.44
C SER A 239 5.49 -18.58 -20.51
N PRO A 240 6.69 -19.07 -20.89
CA PRO A 240 7.91 -18.88 -20.11
C PRO A 240 8.20 -17.41 -19.77
N LEU A 241 7.88 -16.48 -20.69
CA LEU A 241 8.01 -15.07 -20.48
C LEU A 241 7.05 -14.55 -19.40
N GLU A 242 5.77 -14.91 -19.47
CA GLU A 242 4.78 -14.53 -18.46
C GLU A 242 5.14 -15.08 -17.08
N GLN A 243 5.68 -16.31 -17.02
CA GLN A 243 6.19 -16.90 -15.78
C GLN A 243 7.39 -16.10 -15.22
N ALA A 244 8.32 -15.65 -16.06
CA ALA A 244 9.44 -14.81 -15.64
C ALA A 244 8.97 -13.45 -15.12
N ILE A 245 8.03 -12.79 -15.81
CA ILE A 245 7.41 -11.54 -15.37
C ILE A 245 6.70 -11.73 -14.03
N PHE A 246 5.93 -12.81 -13.90
CA PHE A 246 5.24 -13.13 -12.65
C PHE A 246 6.22 -13.29 -11.49
N LYS A 247 7.29 -14.07 -11.66
CA LYS A 247 8.31 -14.27 -10.62
C LYS A 247 8.88 -12.94 -10.10
N VAL A 248 9.16 -12.02 -11.00
CA VAL A 248 9.73 -10.72 -10.67
C VAL A 248 8.70 -9.84 -9.94
N ARG A 249 7.43 -9.88 -10.34
CA ARG A 249 6.34 -9.07 -9.76
C ARG A 249 5.55 -9.75 -8.64
N ALA A 250 5.91 -10.98 -8.27
CA ALA A 250 5.17 -11.77 -7.27
C ALA A 250 5.14 -11.13 -5.86
N SER A 251 6.12 -10.28 -5.54
CA SER A 251 6.14 -9.51 -4.30
C SER A 251 5.08 -8.39 -4.27
N GLY A 252 4.46 -8.06 -5.41
CA GLY A 252 3.57 -6.92 -5.55
C GLY A 252 4.29 -5.58 -5.37
N LEU A 253 5.53 -5.50 -5.84
CA LEU A 253 6.39 -4.32 -5.79
C LEU A 253 6.99 -4.03 -7.17
N GLU A 254 7.24 -2.75 -7.44
CA GLU A 254 8.05 -2.32 -8.58
C GLU A 254 8.91 -1.11 -8.20
N ILE A 255 10.06 -0.97 -8.87
CA ILE A 255 10.91 0.22 -8.76
C ILE A 255 10.45 1.23 -9.82
N TYR A 256 10.04 2.42 -9.39
CA TYR A 256 9.57 3.44 -10.33
C TYR A 256 10.56 4.56 -10.59
N ALA A 257 11.59 4.69 -9.75
CA ALA A 257 12.69 5.65 -9.97
C ALA A 257 13.96 5.18 -9.26
N MET A 258 15.10 5.60 -9.79
CA MET A 258 16.42 5.40 -9.20
C MET A 258 17.30 6.60 -9.56
N ARG A 259 18.04 7.12 -8.60
CA ARG A 259 18.99 8.22 -8.80
C ARG A 259 20.28 7.99 -8.02
N ASP A 260 21.31 8.74 -8.33
CA ASP A 260 22.56 8.67 -7.57
C ASP A 260 22.34 9.17 -6.14
N LEU A 261 22.92 8.44 -5.20
CA LEU A 261 22.91 8.83 -3.78
C LEU A 261 23.84 10.02 -3.59
N ALA A 262 23.33 11.09 -2.98
CA ALA A 262 24.15 12.27 -2.69
C ALA A 262 25.29 11.93 -1.71
N ARG A 263 26.47 12.55 -1.89
CA ARG A 263 27.63 12.31 -1.01
C ARG A 263 27.36 12.64 0.47
N THR A 264 26.43 13.54 0.72
CA THR A 264 25.98 13.89 2.08
C THR A 264 25.27 12.76 2.81
N ASP A 265 24.70 11.82 2.06
CA ASP A 265 23.85 10.72 2.57
C ASP A 265 24.64 9.40 2.70
N LEU A 266 25.93 9.43 2.48
CA LEU A 266 26.88 8.29 2.63
C LEU A 266 27.42 8.13 4.06
N LYS A 267 26.74 8.70 5.07
CA LYS A 267 27.16 8.60 6.49
C LYS A 267 26.62 7.34 7.16
#